data_5cc076cf95e590fd91db2da631ab007b
#
_entry.id   5cc076cf95e590fd91db2da631ab007b
#
_cell.length_a   1.000
_cell.length_b   1.000
_cell.length_c   1.000
_cell.angle_alpha   90.00
_cell.angle_beta   90.00
_cell.angle_gamma   90.00
#
_symmetry.space_group_name_H-M   'P 1'
#
loop_
_entity.id
_entity.type
_entity.pdbx_description
1 polymer ?
#
loop_
_entity_poly.entity_id
_entity_poly.type
_entity_poly.pdbx_seq_one_letter_code
_entity_poly.pdbx_strand_id
1 'polypeptide(L)'
;MTETVQGTARVVSGGKLPFANVMRSLQKQYDHIIEEKRMAADLLFMSTYMAAITTAGVTRPEIFGYTSERSEYVPTRYFGKVEHYVKRWNYSYAEGLKIVAEKAKNPTLKSLMNRYANAIESGVPDEDFLERELETVRSVYRNNLEQGMEMLKKWGDAYIAMLFSGALVALIIMLSVAIFSSDGIEGTLKSSYAIIIIIAFFGLVTMYRAVPEDRKTHGLPERCSREQAMIRRLERPMVIATLCSVPILFLIGASAGLIFILVGVALAPLGIIGFLDDGLIVARDKDFPTFIRSLGSVMGGKGIAITQAIYDIDRKSLDAICPLIDATYSKLNLGLNENMVWARFIGESGSNYIYKYMNIFRDAVALGGSPDRIGQIVHTSMLEQVLLREKRHMIAMGFVTLLVPMHAAMIAILMFLFSIMLTMSKAIIAVMETLGSNQAALSSTSSIGGMASGMNMFVNFPEGMMTTYVVIIITLLTISNILAGKIVYGGDRYITYLFTSILTIVSGLIYIIAPIVVGMFFNFPTFTGV
;
A
#
# COMPACT_ATOMS: atom_id res chain seq x y z
N MET A 1 -10.63 35.03 66.57
CA MET A 1 -9.46 35.76 66.05
C MET A 1 -8.54 34.74 65.46
N THR A 2 -8.55 34.61 64.24
CA THR A 2 -7.63 34.88 63.16
C THR A 2 -8.13 34.23 61.88
N GLU A 3 -8.59 35.06 60.97
CA GLU A 3 -8.96 34.72 59.57
C GLU A 3 -7.71 34.32 58.82
N THR A 4 -7.78 33.28 58.06
CA THR A 4 -6.76 32.89 57.07
C THR A 4 -7.35 33.02 55.68
N VAL A 5 -6.80 33.94 54.92
CA VAL A 5 -7.11 34.28 53.54
C VAL A 5 -6.73 33.08 52.65
N GLN A 6 -7.72 32.44 52.00
CA GLN A 6 -7.50 31.53 50.90
C GLN A 6 -7.40 32.30 49.58
N GLY A 7 -6.16 32.39 49.06
CA GLY A 7 -5.90 32.90 47.74
C GLY A 7 -6.33 31.94 46.65
N THR A 8 -7.33 32.31 45.87
CA THR A 8 -7.78 31.60 44.68
C THR A 8 -6.75 31.70 43.57
N ALA A 9 -5.93 30.67 43.40
CA ALA A 9 -5.13 30.50 42.19
C ALA A 9 -6.06 30.05 41.05
N ARG A 10 -6.42 30.99 40.17
CA ARG A 10 -7.03 30.67 38.87
C ARG A 10 -6.00 29.89 38.04
N VAL A 11 -6.21 28.58 37.92
CA VAL A 11 -5.56 27.75 36.91
C VAL A 11 -6.05 28.22 35.54
N VAL A 12 -5.20 28.96 34.84
CA VAL A 12 -5.41 29.27 33.41
C VAL A 12 -5.35 27.94 32.66
N SER A 13 -6.51 27.40 32.27
CA SER A 13 -6.61 26.25 31.38
C SER A 13 -6.02 26.66 30.02
N GLY A 14 -4.80 26.22 29.75
CA GLY A 14 -4.15 26.37 28.45
C GLY A 14 -5.05 25.80 27.37
N GLY A 15 -5.60 26.65 26.52
CA GLY A 15 -6.38 26.30 25.35
C GLY A 15 -5.55 25.37 24.45
N LYS A 16 -5.89 24.08 24.45
CA LYS A 16 -5.31 23.13 23.49
C LYS A 16 -5.73 23.60 22.10
N LEU A 17 -4.73 23.94 21.28
CA LEU A 17 -4.90 24.40 19.92
C LEU A 17 -5.93 23.50 19.19
N PRO A 18 -6.93 24.06 18.47
CA PRO A 18 -7.98 23.32 17.79
C PRO A 18 -7.42 22.29 16.80
N PHE A 19 -6.23 22.53 16.29
CA PHE A 19 -5.48 21.64 15.40
C PHE A 19 -5.14 20.27 16.06
N ALA A 20 -4.78 20.24 17.34
CA ALA A 20 -4.48 18.99 18.05
C ALA A 20 -5.73 18.09 18.23
N ASN A 21 -6.90 18.69 18.36
CA ASN A 21 -8.17 17.93 18.48
C ASN A 21 -8.61 17.39 17.12
N VAL A 22 -8.45 18.16 16.05
CA VAL A 22 -8.71 17.72 14.67
C VAL A 22 -7.75 16.56 14.30
N MET A 23 -6.46 16.70 14.61
CA MET A 23 -5.46 15.66 14.37
C MET A 23 -5.79 14.36 15.11
N ARG A 24 -6.22 14.45 16.38
CA ARG A 24 -6.66 13.27 17.16
C ARG A 24 -7.95 12.64 16.63
N SER A 25 -8.90 13.44 16.14
CA SER A 25 -10.12 12.90 15.53
C SER A 25 -9.84 12.20 14.22
N LEU A 26 -8.96 12.76 13.38
CA LEU A 26 -8.51 12.14 12.14
C LEU A 26 -7.73 10.84 12.41
N GLN A 27 -6.86 10.84 13.42
CA GLN A 27 -6.13 9.64 13.82
C GLN A 27 -7.06 8.54 14.32
N LYS A 28 -8.07 8.87 15.14
CA LYS A 28 -9.07 7.90 15.59
C LYS A 28 -9.92 7.33 14.43
N GLN A 29 -10.28 8.17 13.45
CA GLN A 29 -11.00 7.71 12.27
C GLN A 29 -10.12 6.79 11.40
N TYR A 30 -8.85 7.13 11.23
CA TYR A 30 -7.87 6.32 10.51
C TYR A 30 -7.68 4.97 11.19
N ASP A 31 -7.45 4.94 12.51
CA ASP A 31 -7.30 3.71 13.28
C ASP A 31 -8.55 2.83 13.19
N HIS A 32 -9.75 3.43 13.22
CA HIS A 32 -11.01 2.71 13.05
C HIS A 32 -11.13 2.06 11.66
N ILE A 33 -10.76 2.77 10.60
CA ILE A 33 -10.78 2.23 9.23
C ILE A 33 -9.80 1.05 9.10
N ILE A 34 -8.61 1.17 9.68
CA ILE A 34 -7.62 0.07 9.69
C ILE A 34 -8.15 -1.13 10.47
N GLU A 35 -8.74 -0.91 11.65
CA GLU A 35 -9.34 -2.00 12.43
C GLU A 35 -10.45 -2.72 11.65
N GLU A 36 -11.33 -1.98 10.96
CA GLU A 36 -12.38 -2.59 10.13
C GLU A 36 -11.80 -3.42 8.99
N LYS A 37 -10.77 -2.91 8.30
CA LYS A 37 -10.11 -3.65 7.22
C LYS A 37 -9.42 -4.93 7.72
N ARG A 38 -8.81 -4.89 8.90
CA ARG A 38 -8.15 -6.04 9.52
C ARG A 38 -9.12 -7.07 10.09
N MET A 39 -10.33 -6.66 10.45
CA MET A 39 -11.30 -7.50 11.15
C MET A 39 -11.57 -8.83 10.44
N ALA A 40 -11.72 -8.82 9.12
CA ALA A 40 -12.03 -10.04 8.35
C ALA A 40 -10.87 -11.06 8.38
N ALA A 41 -9.63 -10.60 8.18
CA ALA A 41 -8.45 -11.46 8.23
C ALA A 41 -8.16 -11.95 9.66
N ASP A 42 -8.24 -11.05 10.64
CA ASP A 42 -8.00 -11.40 12.05
C ASP A 42 -9.08 -12.33 12.61
N LEU A 43 -10.33 -12.23 12.09
CA LEU A 43 -11.41 -13.17 12.43
C LEU A 43 -11.08 -14.59 11.92
N LEU A 44 -10.53 -14.72 10.72
CA LEU A 44 -10.09 -16.01 10.19
C LEU A 44 -8.94 -16.59 11.01
N PHE A 45 -7.92 -15.78 11.37
CA PHE A 45 -6.83 -16.24 12.23
C PHE A 45 -7.33 -16.67 13.61
N MET A 46 -8.20 -15.88 14.23
CA MET A 46 -8.80 -16.22 15.53
C MET A 46 -9.62 -17.52 15.46
N SER A 47 -10.47 -17.68 14.44
CA SER A 47 -11.25 -18.89 14.27
C SER A 47 -10.37 -20.12 13.99
N THR A 48 -9.26 -19.96 13.23
CA THR A 48 -8.27 -21.01 13.02
C THR A 48 -7.58 -21.38 14.36
N TYR A 49 -7.23 -20.38 15.17
CA TYR A 49 -6.65 -20.60 16.49
C TYR A 49 -7.61 -21.37 17.41
N MET A 50 -8.87 -20.93 17.49
CA MET A 50 -9.88 -21.58 18.31
C MET A 50 -10.11 -23.03 17.89
N ALA A 51 -10.25 -23.29 16.58
CA ALA A 51 -10.42 -24.66 16.06
C ALA A 51 -9.17 -25.53 16.31
N ALA A 52 -7.97 -24.93 16.23
CA ALA A 52 -6.74 -25.68 16.49
C ALA A 52 -6.58 -26.08 17.96
N ILE A 53 -6.86 -25.18 18.93
CA ILE A 53 -6.71 -25.47 20.36
C ILE A 53 -7.78 -26.45 20.86
N THR A 54 -8.99 -26.50 20.26
CA THR A 54 -10.04 -27.45 20.67
C THR A 54 -9.66 -28.89 20.39
N THR A 55 -8.75 -29.18 19.46
CA THR A 55 -8.20 -30.52 19.23
C THR A 55 -7.45 -31.10 20.44
N ALA A 56 -7.06 -30.23 21.41
CA ALA A 56 -6.43 -30.62 22.68
C ALA A 56 -7.44 -31.02 23.77
N GLY A 57 -8.74 -31.01 23.48
CA GLY A 57 -9.78 -31.31 24.48
C GLY A 57 -9.88 -30.27 25.61
N VAL A 58 -9.44 -29.04 25.37
CA VAL A 58 -9.52 -27.94 26.33
C VAL A 58 -10.96 -27.58 26.67
N THR A 59 -11.18 -27.16 27.91
CA THR A 59 -12.50 -26.76 28.39
C THR A 59 -12.91 -25.40 27.81
N ARG A 60 -14.22 -25.12 27.79
CA ARG A 60 -14.74 -23.82 27.31
C ARG A 60 -14.11 -22.60 27.98
N PRO A 61 -13.95 -22.55 29.31
CA PRO A 61 -13.23 -21.47 29.98
C PRO A 61 -11.81 -21.27 29.45
N GLU A 62 -11.10 -22.35 29.17
CA GLU A 62 -9.74 -22.31 28.62
C GLU A 62 -9.74 -21.81 27.17
N ILE A 63 -10.71 -22.22 26.32
CA ILE A 63 -10.85 -21.71 24.95
C ILE A 63 -10.99 -20.17 24.96
N PHE A 64 -11.88 -19.64 25.79
CA PHE A 64 -12.08 -18.19 25.90
C PHE A 64 -10.85 -17.49 26.50
N GLY A 65 -10.24 -18.07 27.55
CA GLY A 65 -9.02 -17.54 28.19
C GLY A 65 -7.87 -17.41 27.19
N TYR A 66 -7.47 -18.51 26.55
CA TYR A 66 -6.38 -18.51 25.56
C TYR A 66 -6.67 -17.60 24.37
N THR A 67 -7.93 -17.55 23.90
CA THR A 67 -8.29 -16.66 22.81
C THR A 67 -8.21 -15.20 23.23
N SER A 68 -8.64 -14.84 24.43
CA SER A 68 -8.63 -13.45 24.93
C SER A 68 -7.20 -12.89 25.12
N GLU A 69 -6.23 -13.76 25.43
CA GLU A 69 -4.82 -13.40 25.59
C GLU A 69 -4.14 -13.02 24.26
N ARG A 70 -4.71 -13.43 23.12
CA ARG A 70 -4.19 -13.13 21.76
C ARG A 70 -4.54 -11.73 21.31
N SER A 71 -3.98 -10.71 21.96
CA SER A 71 -4.24 -9.29 21.62
C SER A 71 -3.84 -8.87 20.22
N GLU A 72 -3.12 -9.71 19.48
CA GLU A 72 -2.71 -9.48 18.08
C GLU A 72 -3.86 -9.56 17.06
N TYR A 73 -5.00 -10.19 17.43
CA TYR A 73 -6.19 -10.26 16.60
C TYR A 73 -7.27 -9.29 17.12
N VAL A 74 -7.80 -8.46 16.24
CA VAL A 74 -8.83 -7.47 16.62
C VAL A 74 -10.08 -8.10 17.27
N PRO A 75 -10.61 -9.26 16.80
CA PRO A 75 -11.81 -9.87 17.39
C PRO A 75 -11.63 -10.39 18.82
N THR A 76 -10.42 -10.75 19.25
CA THR A 76 -10.19 -11.36 20.57
C THR A 76 -10.58 -10.46 21.73
N ARG A 77 -10.55 -9.13 21.53
CA ARG A 77 -11.05 -8.17 22.53
C ARG A 77 -12.54 -8.35 22.87
N TYR A 78 -13.33 -8.88 21.93
CA TYR A 78 -14.74 -9.19 22.19
C TYR A 78 -14.87 -10.46 23.03
N PHE A 79 -14.04 -11.46 22.79
CA PHE A 79 -13.98 -12.68 23.61
C PHE A 79 -13.50 -12.37 25.03
N GLY A 80 -12.54 -11.48 25.22
CA GLY A 80 -12.13 -10.98 26.54
C GLY A 80 -13.27 -10.26 27.27
N LYS A 81 -14.18 -9.55 26.56
CA LYS A 81 -15.39 -8.98 27.18
C LYS A 81 -16.37 -10.05 27.63
N VAL A 82 -16.56 -11.12 26.83
CA VAL A 82 -17.40 -12.26 27.23
C VAL A 82 -16.84 -12.88 28.50
N GLU A 83 -15.55 -13.15 28.54
CA GLU A 83 -14.86 -13.68 29.72
C GLU A 83 -15.05 -12.76 30.96
N HIS A 84 -14.98 -11.45 30.77
CA HIS A 84 -15.23 -10.49 31.83
C HIS A 84 -16.68 -10.58 32.37
N TYR A 85 -17.69 -10.73 31.50
CA TYR A 85 -19.07 -10.92 31.93
C TYR A 85 -19.26 -12.25 32.69
N VAL A 86 -18.64 -13.32 32.23
CA VAL A 86 -18.71 -14.62 32.89
C VAL A 86 -18.01 -14.60 34.25
N LYS A 87 -16.75 -14.12 34.33
CA LYS A 87 -15.95 -14.16 35.57
C LYS A 87 -16.40 -13.17 36.64
N ARG A 88 -16.88 -11.98 36.22
CA ARG A 88 -17.22 -10.90 37.18
C ARG A 88 -18.71 -10.80 37.49
N TRP A 89 -19.56 -11.14 36.52
CA TRP A 89 -20.99 -10.95 36.61
C TRP A 89 -21.74 -12.28 36.68
N ASN A 90 -21.04 -13.40 36.68
CA ASN A 90 -21.57 -14.77 36.76
C ASN A 90 -22.61 -15.10 35.65
N TYR A 91 -22.52 -14.46 34.49
CA TYR A 91 -23.31 -14.84 33.33
C TYR A 91 -22.83 -16.18 32.73
N SER A 92 -23.73 -16.88 32.07
CA SER A 92 -23.33 -18.03 31.23
C SER A 92 -22.54 -17.55 30.01
N TYR A 93 -21.71 -18.43 29.41
CA TYR A 93 -20.99 -18.08 28.18
C TYR A 93 -21.94 -17.73 27.03
N ALA A 94 -23.11 -18.40 26.92
CA ALA A 94 -24.11 -18.12 25.91
C ALA A 94 -24.71 -16.71 26.06
N GLU A 95 -25.09 -16.34 27.28
CA GLU A 95 -25.59 -14.98 27.56
C GLU A 95 -24.53 -13.91 27.34
N GLY A 96 -23.29 -14.16 27.82
CA GLY A 96 -22.17 -13.26 27.61
C GLY A 96 -21.89 -13.01 26.12
N LEU A 97 -21.93 -14.05 25.30
CA LEU A 97 -21.79 -13.97 23.84
C LEU A 97 -22.90 -13.11 23.21
N LYS A 98 -24.17 -13.33 23.58
CA LYS A 98 -25.31 -12.56 23.06
C LYS A 98 -25.19 -11.07 23.40
N ILE A 99 -24.87 -10.74 24.67
CA ILE A 99 -24.69 -9.36 25.13
C ILE A 99 -23.55 -8.65 24.37
N VAL A 100 -22.42 -9.34 24.13
CA VAL A 100 -21.29 -8.76 23.42
C VAL A 100 -21.57 -8.68 21.92
N ALA A 101 -22.30 -9.65 21.35
CA ALA A 101 -22.71 -9.66 19.94
C ALA A 101 -23.57 -8.44 19.57
N GLU A 102 -24.46 -7.99 20.46
CA GLU A 102 -25.28 -6.78 20.24
C GLU A 102 -24.41 -5.51 20.07
N LYS A 103 -23.27 -5.47 20.76
CA LYS A 103 -22.33 -4.34 20.71
C LYS A 103 -21.29 -4.46 19.57
N ALA A 104 -21.24 -5.62 18.90
CA ALA A 104 -20.32 -5.84 17.79
C ALA A 104 -20.82 -5.15 16.52
N LYS A 105 -19.98 -4.28 15.93
CA LYS A 105 -20.30 -3.57 14.69
C LYS A 105 -20.16 -4.46 13.45
N ASN A 106 -19.18 -5.36 13.46
CA ASN A 106 -18.92 -6.24 12.32
C ASN A 106 -19.99 -7.34 12.23
N PRO A 107 -20.72 -7.47 11.11
CA PRO A 107 -21.83 -8.42 10.99
C PRO A 107 -21.38 -9.87 11.04
N THR A 108 -20.19 -10.21 10.51
CA THR A 108 -19.67 -11.57 10.53
C THR A 108 -19.31 -12.01 11.94
N LEU A 109 -18.64 -11.14 12.72
CA LEU A 109 -18.33 -11.41 14.11
C LEU A 109 -19.60 -11.54 14.96
N LYS A 110 -20.58 -10.63 14.78
CA LYS A 110 -21.87 -10.69 15.45
C LYS A 110 -22.60 -12.01 15.19
N SER A 111 -22.62 -12.42 13.94
CA SER A 111 -23.25 -13.68 13.49
C SER A 111 -22.54 -14.90 14.09
N LEU A 112 -21.18 -14.93 14.10
CA LEU A 112 -20.39 -15.98 14.73
C LEU A 112 -20.71 -16.11 16.22
N MET A 113 -20.72 -14.99 16.96
CA MET A 113 -20.98 -15.00 18.39
C MET A 113 -22.39 -15.51 18.72
N ASN A 114 -23.41 -15.12 17.94
CA ASN A 114 -24.76 -15.59 18.11
C ASN A 114 -24.91 -17.10 17.80
N ARG A 115 -24.27 -17.58 16.71
CA ARG A 115 -24.27 -19.02 16.39
C ARG A 115 -23.56 -19.82 17.48
N TYR A 116 -22.45 -19.29 18.01
CA TYR A 116 -21.73 -19.95 19.10
C TYR A 116 -22.57 -20.01 20.39
N ALA A 117 -23.26 -18.90 20.72
CA ALA A 117 -24.19 -18.90 21.86
C ALA A 117 -25.29 -19.96 21.72
N ASN A 118 -25.90 -20.06 20.54
CA ASN A 118 -26.93 -21.07 20.26
C ASN A 118 -26.37 -22.52 20.30
N ALA A 119 -25.15 -22.75 19.80
CA ALA A 119 -24.50 -24.04 19.88
C ALA A 119 -24.24 -24.47 21.32
N ILE A 120 -23.82 -23.54 22.17
CA ILE A 120 -23.65 -23.77 23.62
C ILE A 120 -24.97 -24.14 24.29
N GLU A 121 -26.05 -23.40 24.01
CA GLU A 121 -27.40 -23.67 24.55
C GLU A 121 -27.96 -25.03 24.07
N SER A 122 -27.61 -25.42 22.85
CA SER A 122 -28.02 -26.70 22.27
C SER A 122 -27.12 -27.89 22.69
N GLY A 123 -26.07 -27.65 23.50
CA GLY A 123 -25.16 -28.69 23.98
C GLY A 123 -24.24 -29.27 22.91
N VAL A 124 -24.02 -28.57 21.79
CA VAL A 124 -23.08 -29.00 20.74
C VAL A 124 -21.65 -28.93 21.28
N PRO A 125 -20.81 -29.95 21.08
CA PRO A 125 -19.39 -29.90 21.46
C PRO A 125 -18.68 -28.71 20.81
N ASP A 126 -17.85 -28.01 21.59
CA ASP A 126 -17.14 -26.82 21.12
C ASP A 126 -16.21 -27.13 19.93
N GLU A 127 -15.57 -28.32 19.91
CA GLU A 127 -14.71 -28.77 18.82
C GLU A 127 -15.48 -28.88 17.51
N ASP A 128 -16.62 -29.59 17.51
CA ASP A 128 -17.44 -29.78 16.31
C ASP A 128 -18.02 -28.47 15.78
N PHE A 129 -18.41 -27.57 16.70
CA PHE A 129 -18.92 -26.27 16.31
C PHE A 129 -17.83 -25.41 15.68
N LEU A 130 -16.67 -25.28 16.34
CA LEU A 130 -15.59 -24.39 15.90
C LEU A 130 -14.92 -24.85 14.60
N GLU A 131 -14.85 -26.16 14.35
CA GLU A 131 -14.37 -26.71 13.08
C GLU A 131 -15.30 -26.33 11.92
N ARG A 132 -16.63 -26.50 12.07
CA ARG A 132 -17.63 -26.10 11.06
C ARG A 132 -17.70 -24.58 10.89
N GLU A 133 -17.59 -23.86 11.99
CA GLU A 133 -17.63 -22.40 11.96
C GLU A 133 -16.40 -21.81 11.27
N LEU A 134 -15.22 -22.43 11.42
CA LEU A 134 -14.02 -22.07 10.68
C LEU A 134 -14.23 -22.15 9.16
N GLU A 135 -14.94 -23.20 8.66
CA GLU A 135 -15.26 -23.30 7.23
C GLU A 135 -16.20 -22.18 6.78
N THR A 136 -17.18 -21.84 7.63
CA THR A 136 -18.08 -20.71 7.37
C THR A 136 -17.31 -19.39 7.29
N VAL A 137 -16.42 -19.12 8.26
CA VAL A 137 -15.60 -17.91 8.29
C VAL A 137 -14.66 -17.85 7.08
N ARG A 138 -14.05 -18.98 6.69
CA ARG A 138 -13.23 -19.09 5.47
C ARG A 138 -14.03 -18.70 4.22
N SER A 139 -15.20 -19.28 4.06
CA SER A 139 -16.07 -19.01 2.90
C SER A 139 -16.47 -17.55 2.83
N VAL A 140 -16.88 -16.93 3.96
CA VAL A 140 -17.21 -15.51 4.03
C VAL A 140 -15.99 -14.64 3.72
N TYR A 141 -14.83 -14.99 4.26
CA TYR A 141 -13.57 -14.27 3.99
C TYR A 141 -13.22 -14.31 2.50
N ARG A 142 -13.30 -15.49 1.87
CA ARG A 142 -13.07 -15.68 0.43
C ARG A 142 -13.98 -14.78 -0.39
N ASN A 143 -15.29 -14.85 -0.14
CA ASN A 143 -16.29 -14.09 -0.89
C ASN A 143 -16.06 -12.57 -0.75
N ASN A 144 -15.78 -12.09 0.47
CA ASN A 144 -15.51 -10.66 0.71
C ASN A 144 -14.23 -10.21 -0.02
N LEU A 145 -13.19 -11.05 -0.01
CA LEU A 145 -11.94 -10.73 -0.68
C LEU A 145 -12.11 -10.73 -2.21
N GLU A 146 -12.86 -11.69 -2.76
CA GLU A 146 -13.15 -11.76 -4.20
C GLU A 146 -13.96 -10.55 -4.67
N GLN A 147 -14.98 -10.15 -3.93
CA GLN A 147 -15.72 -8.92 -4.20
C GLN A 147 -14.82 -7.67 -4.12
N GLY A 148 -13.95 -7.61 -3.11
CA GLY A 148 -12.96 -6.53 -2.99
C GLY A 148 -12.00 -6.48 -4.18
N MET A 149 -11.56 -7.63 -4.69
CA MET A 149 -10.70 -7.72 -5.87
C MET A 149 -11.39 -7.26 -7.15
N GLU A 150 -12.67 -7.60 -7.34
CA GLU A 150 -13.46 -7.11 -8.48
C GLU A 150 -13.65 -5.59 -8.43
N MET A 151 -13.95 -5.06 -7.24
CA MET A 151 -14.04 -3.61 -7.02
C MET A 151 -12.71 -2.92 -7.28
N LEU A 152 -11.59 -3.51 -6.84
CA LEU A 152 -10.25 -3.01 -7.11
C LEU A 152 -9.98 -2.89 -8.61
N LYS A 153 -10.32 -3.92 -9.39
CA LYS A 153 -10.16 -3.90 -10.84
C LYS A 153 -10.98 -2.78 -11.48
N LYS A 154 -12.28 -2.68 -11.15
CA LYS A 154 -13.18 -1.65 -11.70
C LYS A 154 -12.71 -0.23 -11.36
N TRP A 155 -12.32 0.02 -10.11
CA TRP A 155 -11.82 1.33 -9.68
C TRP A 155 -10.41 1.62 -10.21
N GLY A 156 -9.58 0.60 -10.43
CA GLY A 156 -8.28 0.75 -11.08
C GLY A 156 -8.43 1.26 -12.52
N ASP A 157 -9.31 0.62 -13.30
CA ASP A 157 -9.60 1.02 -14.68
C ASP A 157 -10.22 2.44 -14.72
N ALA A 158 -11.17 2.72 -13.83
CA ALA A 158 -11.78 4.04 -13.72
C ALA A 158 -10.76 5.13 -13.33
N TYR A 159 -9.82 4.83 -12.44
CA TYR A 159 -8.76 5.75 -12.05
C TYR A 159 -7.88 6.16 -13.23
N ILE A 160 -7.44 5.18 -14.02
CA ILE A 160 -6.61 5.45 -15.20
C ILE A 160 -7.37 6.35 -16.18
N ALA A 161 -8.64 6.06 -16.44
CA ALA A 161 -9.49 6.86 -17.33
C ALA A 161 -9.69 8.30 -16.81
N MET A 162 -9.97 8.45 -15.51
CA MET A 162 -10.14 9.76 -14.86
C MET A 162 -8.85 10.59 -14.91
N LEU A 163 -7.70 9.97 -14.61
CA LEU A 163 -6.43 10.69 -14.60
C LEU A 163 -6.00 11.08 -16.01
N PHE A 164 -6.23 10.21 -17.00
CA PHE A 164 -5.99 10.53 -18.41
C PHE A 164 -6.87 11.70 -18.88
N SER A 165 -8.15 11.70 -18.53
CA SER A 165 -9.05 12.84 -18.80
C SER A 165 -8.57 14.13 -18.13
N GLY A 166 -8.10 14.05 -16.89
CA GLY A 166 -7.50 15.18 -16.17
C GLY A 166 -6.24 15.73 -16.88
N ALA A 167 -5.38 14.84 -17.38
CA ALA A 167 -4.21 15.23 -18.16
C ALA A 167 -4.60 15.91 -19.48
N LEU A 168 -5.66 15.44 -20.18
CA LEU A 168 -6.20 16.12 -21.36
C LEU A 168 -6.75 17.50 -21.04
N VAL A 169 -7.46 17.67 -19.92
CA VAL A 169 -7.93 19.00 -19.48
C VAL A 169 -6.75 19.95 -19.24
N ALA A 170 -5.69 19.48 -18.56
CA ALA A 170 -4.47 20.27 -18.36
C ALA A 170 -3.84 20.71 -19.68
N LEU A 171 -3.84 19.82 -20.66
CA LEU A 171 -3.33 20.08 -22.01
C LEU A 171 -4.18 21.11 -22.74
N ILE A 172 -5.51 21.02 -22.69
CA ILE A 172 -6.43 22.00 -23.30
C ILE A 172 -6.22 23.39 -22.65
N ILE A 173 -6.06 23.44 -21.33
CA ILE A 173 -5.79 24.69 -20.63
C ILE A 173 -4.44 25.27 -21.07
N MET A 174 -3.40 24.46 -21.19
CA MET A 174 -2.09 24.88 -21.70
C MET A 174 -2.21 25.48 -23.10
N LEU A 175 -2.93 24.85 -24.02
CA LEU A 175 -3.21 25.35 -25.35
C LEU A 175 -4.00 26.66 -25.33
N SER A 176 -5.04 26.72 -24.50
CA SER A 176 -5.87 27.91 -24.36
C SER A 176 -5.07 29.13 -23.89
N VAL A 177 -4.24 28.96 -22.88
CA VAL A 177 -3.37 30.02 -22.36
C VAL A 177 -2.34 30.47 -23.40
N ALA A 178 -1.82 29.58 -24.21
CA ALA A 178 -0.88 29.91 -25.27
C ALA A 178 -1.52 30.72 -26.41
N ILE A 179 -2.80 30.44 -26.71
CA ILE A 179 -3.52 31.11 -27.80
C ILE A 179 -4.15 32.45 -27.36
N PHE A 180 -4.71 32.48 -26.16
CA PHE A 180 -5.53 33.60 -25.70
C PHE A 180 -4.82 34.48 -24.67
N SER A 181 -3.49 34.65 -24.69
CA SER A 181 -2.69 35.45 -23.76
C SER A 181 -3.46 36.65 -23.19
N SER A 182 -4.30 36.44 -22.16
CA SER A 182 -5.18 37.42 -21.55
C SER A 182 -4.83 37.64 -20.07
N ASP A 183 -5.27 38.77 -19.53
CA ASP A 183 -5.22 39.04 -18.08
C ASP A 183 -5.91 37.86 -17.33
N GLY A 184 -5.23 37.27 -16.32
CA GLY A 184 -5.77 36.18 -15.53
C GLY A 184 -5.17 34.79 -15.77
N ILE A 185 -4.09 34.67 -16.53
CA ILE A 185 -3.38 33.41 -16.83
C ILE A 185 -3.09 32.62 -15.55
N GLU A 186 -2.57 33.26 -14.50
CA GLU A 186 -2.27 32.59 -13.22
C GLU A 186 -3.51 31.93 -12.59
N GLY A 187 -4.67 32.57 -12.66
CA GLY A 187 -5.93 32.02 -12.14
C GLY A 187 -6.34 30.75 -12.86
N THR A 188 -6.21 30.76 -14.20
CA THR A 188 -6.53 29.61 -15.05
C THR A 188 -5.59 28.42 -14.79
N LEU A 189 -4.28 28.67 -14.67
CA LEU A 189 -3.30 27.64 -14.33
C LEU A 189 -3.52 27.06 -12.94
N LYS A 190 -3.81 27.90 -11.95
CA LYS A 190 -4.14 27.47 -10.57
C LYS A 190 -5.40 26.61 -10.53
N SER A 191 -6.43 26.95 -11.33
CA SER A 191 -7.64 26.14 -11.48
C SER A 191 -7.36 24.76 -12.07
N SER A 192 -6.46 24.67 -13.04
CA SER A 192 -6.00 23.41 -13.61
C SER A 192 -5.34 22.49 -12.59
N TYR A 193 -4.44 23.04 -11.75
CA TYR A 193 -3.84 22.26 -10.67
C TYR A 193 -4.90 21.71 -9.71
N ALA A 194 -5.86 22.55 -9.33
CA ALA A 194 -6.93 22.16 -8.41
C ALA A 194 -7.78 21.02 -9.01
N ILE A 195 -8.13 21.08 -10.30
CA ILE A 195 -8.89 20.03 -10.99
C ILE A 195 -8.13 18.69 -10.95
N ILE A 196 -6.85 18.69 -11.30
CA ILE A 196 -6.05 17.46 -11.31
C ILE A 196 -5.90 16.89 -9.89
N ILE A 197 -5.65 17.75 -8.89
CA ILE A 197 -5.54 17.31 -7.49
C ILE A 197 -6.86 16.68 -7.03
N ILE A 198 -8.01 17.28 -7.34
CA ILE A 198 -9.32 16.75 -6.96
C ILE A 198 -9.58 15.39 -7.62
N ILE A 199 -9.32 15.27 -8.94
CA ILE A 199 -9.49 14.01 -9.67
C ILE A 199 -8.58 12.93 -9.10
N ALA A 200 -7.30 13.22 -8.92
CA ALA A 200 -6.32 12.29 -8.38
C ALA A 200 -6.67 11.86 -6.95
N PHE A 201 -7.04 12.80 -6.09
CA PHE A 201 -7.43 12.52 -4.70
C PHE A 201 -8.69 11.65 -4.63
N PHE A 202 -9.73 11.99 -5.40
CA PHE A 202 -10.95 11.20 -5.46
C PHE A 202 -10.66 9.76 -5.91
N GLY A 203 -9.89 9.60 -7.01
CA GLY A 203 -9.52 8.29 -7.52
C GLY A 203 -8.70 7.47 -6.51
N LEU A 204 -7.70 8.08 -5.87
CA LEU A 204 -6.88 7.41 -4.86
C LEU A 204 -7.69 6.99 -3.62
N VAL A 205 -8.60 7.84 -3.13
CA VAL A 205 -9.45 7.52 -1.98
C VAL A 205 -10.41 6.37 -2.30
N THR A 206 -11.04 6.38 -3.46
CA THR A 206 -11.94 5.29 -3.88
C THR A 206 -11.21 3.97 -4.03
N MET A 207 -10.03 3.98 -4.66
CA MET A 207 -9.16 2.80 -4.76
C MET A 207 -8.71 2.30 -3.38
N TYR A 208 -8.24 3.20 -2.51
CA TYR A 208 -7.80 2.82 -1.17
C TYR A 208 -8.93 2.17 -0.34
N ARG A 209 -10.17 2.64 -0.50
CA ARG A 209 -11.33 2.02 0.17
C ARG A 209 -11.70 0.66 -0.41
N ALA A 210 -11.54 0.47 -1.72
CA ALA A 210 -11.86 -0.78 -2.40
C ALA A 210 -10.83 -1.90 -2.12
N VAL A 211 -9.57 -1.53 -1.85
CA VAL A 211 -8.49 -2.51 -1.64
C VAL A 211 -8.62 -3.19 -0.28
N PRO A 212 -8.72 -4.53 -0.23
CA PRO A 212 -8.61 -5.28 1.01
C PRO A 212 -7.19 -5.17 1.59
N GLU A 213 -7.07 -5.04 2.91
CA GLU A 213 -5.76 -4.99 3.56
C GLU A 213 -5.10 -6.38 3.51
N ASP A 214 -3.85 -6.42 3.04
CA ASP A 214 -2.99 -7.60 3.08
C ASP A 214 -1.62 -7.21 3.63
N ARG A 215 -1.36 -7.61 4.86
CA ARG A 215 -0.05 -7.43 5.49
C ARG A 215 0.84 -8.60 5.12
N LYS A 216 1.85 -8.35 4.30
CA LYS A 216 2.83 -9.37 3.92
C LYS A 216 3.88 -9.57 5.01
N THR A 217 4.33 -8.50 5.68
CA THR A 217 5.40 -8.53 6.67
C THR A 217 4.88 -8.52 8.11
N HIS A 218 5.54 -9.22 9.02
CA HIS A 218 5.14 -9.35 10.43
C HIS A 218 5.45 -8.11 11.29
N GLY A 219 6.28 -7.17 10.83
CA GLY A 219 6.57 -5.93 11.55
C GLY A 219 7.39 -6.05 12.85
N LEU A 220 7.96 -7.21 13.17
CA LEU A 220 8.79 -7.39 14.35
C LEU A 220 10.09 -6.57 14.22
N PRO A 221 10.45 -5.72 15.23
CA PRO A 221 11.61 -4.83 15.10
C PRO A 221 12.95 -5.53 15.20
N GLU A 222 13.07 -6.51 16.08
CA GLU A 222 14.35 -7.15 16.45
C GLU A 222 14.72 -8.34 15.58
N ARG A 223 13.74 -8.95 14.90
CA ARG A 223 13.93 -10.19 14.13
C ARG A 223 13.27 -10.01 12.77
N CYS A 224 14.07 -9.83 11.76
CA CYS A 224 13.60 -9.62 10.38
C CYS A 224 14.51 -10.35 9.39
N SER A 225 14.05 -10.47 8.12
CA SER A 225 14.87 -11.01 7.03
C SER A 225 16.12 -10.17 6.81
N ARG A 226 17.13 -10.73 6.15
CA ARG A 226 18.36 -10.00 5.80
C ARG A 226 18.06 -8.78 4.94
N GLU A 227 17.14 -8.93 3.99
CA GLU A 227 16.70 -7.92 3.05
C GLU A 227 16.01 -6.76 3.80
N GLN A 228 15.10 -7.07 4.73
CA GLN A 228 14.42 -6.05 5.56
C GLN A 228 15.41 -5.31 6.47
N ALA A 229 16.39 -6.01 7.05
CA ALA A 229 17.43 -5.38 7.85
C ALA A 229 18.28 -4.41 7.02
N MET A 230 18.62 -4.81 5.77
CA MET A 230 19.37 -3.98 4.83
C MET A 230 18.59 -2.73 4.45
N ILE A 231 17.30 -2.88 4.10
CA ILE A 231 16.42 -1.74 3.76
C ILE A 231 16.33 -0.78 4.95
N ARG A 232 16.02 -1.27 6.15
CA ARG A 232 15.90 -0.43 7.36
C ARG A 232 17.17 0.38 7.64
N ARG A 233 18.35 -0.18 7.30
CA ARG A 233 19.63 0.50 7.46
C ARG A 233 19.85 1.58 6.39
N LEU A 234 19.47 1.30 5.13
CA LEU A 234 19.70 2.17 3.98
C LEU A 234 18.60 3.23 3.79
N GLU A 235 17.37 2.98 4.26
CA GLU A 235 16.21 3.83 4.03
C GLU A 235 16.45 5.28 4.48
N ARG A 236 16.84 5.47 5.75
CA ARG A 236 17.01 6.81 6.31
C ARG A 236 18.07 7.64 5.57
N PRO A 237 19.34 7.16 5.40
CA PRO A 237 20.35 7.96 4.72
C PRO A 237 20.01 8.23 3.25
N MET A 238 19.45 7.25 2.51
CA MET A 238 19.12 7.44 1.10
C MET A 238 17.95 8.41 0.89
N VAL A 239 16.90 8.30 1.69
CA VAL A 239 15.76 9.24 1.60
C VAL A 239 16.19 10.66 1.95
N ILE A 240 16.99 10.84 3.02
CA ILE A 240 17.52 12.17 3.39
C ILE A 240 18.42 12.71 2.28
N ALA A 241 19.35 11.91 1.75
CA ALA A 241 20.24 12.32 0.67
C ALA A 241 19.45 12.73 -0.59
N THR A 242 18.41 11.96 -0.97
CA THR A 242 17.54 12.29 -2.09
C THR A 242 16.76 13.59 -1.83
N LEU A 243 16.20 13.76 -0.64
CA LEU A 243 15.46 14.98 -0.29
C LEU A 243 16.36 16.22 -0.28
N CYS A 244 17.60 16.12 0.18
CA CYS A 244 18.57 17.21 0.16
C CYS A 244 19.11 17.48 -1.25
N SER A 245 19.23 16.46 -2.11
CA SER A 245 19.75 16.64 -3.47
C SER A 245 18.81 17.45 -4.38
N VAL A 246 17.49 17.34 -4.21
CA VAL A 246 16.51 18.04 -5.06
C VAL A 246 16.68 19.56 -5.02
N PRO A 247 16.67 20.26 -3.84
CA PRO A 247 16.86 21.70 -3.80
C PRO A 247 18.27 22.13 -4.25
N ILE A 248 19.30 21.32 -4.01
CA ILE A 248 20.67 21.62 -4.46
C ILE A 248 20.73 21.58 -6.00
N LEU A 249 20.16 20.59 -6.64
CA LEU A 249 20.10 20.48 -8.09
C LEU A 249 19.28 21.61 -8.71
N PHE A 250 18.20 22.02 -8.06
CA PHE A 250 17.40 23.17 -8.49
C PHE A 250 18.19 24.48 -8.41
N LEU A 251 18.96 24.70 -7.34
CA LEU A 251 19.82 25.87 -7.17
C LEU A 251 20.97 25.94 -8.20
N ILE A 252 21.50 24.79 -8.64
CA ILE A 252 22.54 24.69 -9.68
C ILE A 252 21.94 24.93 -11.08
N GLY A 253 20.62 25.01 -11.22
CA GLY A 253 19.94 25.19 -12.51
C GLY A 253 19.82 23.92 -13.34
N ALA A 254 19.86 22.74 -12.70
CA ALA A 254 19.66 21.47 -13.41
C ALA A 254 18.25 21.39 -14.02
N SER A 255 18.15 20.80 -15.22
CA SER A 255 16.84 20.60 -15.86
C SER A 255 15.93 19.68 -15.01
N ALA A 256 14.64 19.96 -15.00
CA ALA A 256 13.66 19.16 -14.26
C ALA A 256 13.74 17.65 -14.64
N GLY A 257 14.01 17.34 -15.90
CA GLY A 257 14.18 15.95 -16.37
C GLY A 257 15.35 15.25 -15.68
N LEU A 258 16.50 15.91 -15.53
CA LEU A 258 17.66 15.37 -14.79
C LEU A 258 17.32 15.16 -13.31
N ILE A 259 16.57 16.06 -12.68
CA ILE A 259 16.14 15.93 -11.28
C ILE A 259 15.27 14.68 -11.13
N PHE A 260 14.28 14.48 -12.01
CA PHE A 260 13.44 13.26 -11.99
C PHE A 260 14.27 11.98 -12.13
N ILE A 261 15.21 11.92 -13.08
CA ILE A 261 16.06 10.74 -13.27
C ILE A 261 16.93 10.48 -12.04
N LEU A 262 17.57 11.51 -11.50
CA LEU A 262 18.45 11.36 -10.32
C LEU A 262 17.69 10.90 -9.07
N VAL A 263 16.48 11.42 -8.83
CA VAL A 263 15.59 10.96 -7.76
C VAL A 263 15.24 9.49 -7.94
N GLY A 264 14.87 9.10 -9.17
CA GLY A 264 14.52 7.71 -9.48
C GLY A 264 15.70 6.75 -9.30
N VAL A 265 16.88 7.11 -9.80
CA VAL A 265 18.10 6.30 -9.68
C VAL A 265 18.56 6.20 -8.22
N ALA A 266 18.48 7.30 -7.46
CA ALA A 266 18.84 7.30 -6.03
C ALA A 266 17.96 6.37 -5.18
N LEU A 267 16.65 6.25 -5.49
CA LEU A 267 15.72 5.39 -4.76
C LEU A 267 15.64 3.95 -5.33
N ALA A 268 16.20 3.70 -6.52
CA ALA A 268 16.18 2.39 -7.18
C ALA A 268 16.69 1.24 -6.29
N PRO A 269 17.84 1.36 -5.58
CA PRO A 269 18.34 0.26 -4.75
C PRO A 269 17.37 -0.15 -3.65
N LEU A 270 16.68 0.83 -2.99
CA LEU A 270 15.67 0.53 -1.98
C LEU A 270 14.46 -0.18 -2.58
N GLY A 271 14.01 0.28 -3.76
CA GLY A 271 12.90 -0.33 -4.49
C GLY A 271 13.21 -1.76 -4.92
N ILE A 272 14.39 -2.01 -5.47
CA ILE A 272 14.81 -3.35 -5.93
C ILE A 272 14.92 -4.32 -4.75
N ILE A 273 15.60 -3.94 -3.66
CA ILE A 273 15.72 -4.81 -2.48
C ILE A 273 14.34 -5.10 -1.88
N GLY A 274 13.46 -4.08 -1.82
CA GLY A 274 12.09 -4.26 -1.34
C GLY A 274 11.26 -5.20 -2.22
N PHE A 275 11.43 -5.16 -3.53
CA PHE A 275 10.78 -6.07 -4.47
C PHE A 275 11.30 -7.51 -4.34
N LEU A 276 12.61 -7.69 -4.14
CA LEU A 276 13.20 -9.00 -3.90
C LEU A 276 12.72 -9.62 -2.58
N ASP A 277 12.66 -8.83 -1.49
CA ASP A 277 12.10 -9.29 -0.21
C ASP A 277 10.64 -9.71 -0.35
N ASP A 278 9.81 -8.91 -1.06
CA ASP A 278 8.41 -9.23 -1.33
C ASP A 278 8.27 -10.57 -2.09
N GLY A 279 9.11 -10.80 -3.09
CA GLY A 279 9.15 -12.05 -3.85
C GLY A 279 9.54 -13.26 -2.99
N LEU A 280 10.55 -13.10 -2.13
CA LEU A 280 10.99 -14.15 -1.20
C LEU A 280 9.92 -14.50 -0.16
N ILE A 281 9.21 -13.48 0.37
CA ILE A 281 8.09 -13.70 1.30
C ILE A 281 6.98 -14.49 0.62
N VAL A 282 6.59 -14.11 -0.60
CA VAL A 282 5.54 -14.80 -1.36
C VAL A 282 5.94 -16.26 -1.63
N ALA A 283 7.18 -16.53 -2.01
CA ALA A 283 7.68 -17.87 -2.24
C ALA A 283 7.66 -18.73 -0.96
N ARG A 284 8.13 -18.18 0.17
CA ARG A 284 8.08 -18.85 1.48
C ARG A 284 6.65 -19.12 1.94
N ASP A 285 5.74 -18.16 1.74
CA ASP A 285 4.32 -18.32 2.07
C ASP A 285 3.66 -19.44 1.27
N LYS A 286 4.11 -19.68 0.03
CA LYS A 286 3.61 -20.76 -0.83
C LYS A 286 4.05 -22.14 -0.36
N ASP A 287 5.28 -22.27 0.11
CA ASP A 287 5.84 -23.53 0.59
C ASP A 287 5.33 -23.91 1.99
N PHE A 288 5.06 -22.91 2.84
CA PHE A 288 4.77 -23.12 4.25
C PHE A 288 3.52 -23.99 4.53
N PRO A 289 2.40 -23.90 3.81
CA PRO A 289 1.26 -24.80 4.02
C PRO A 289 1.63 -26.27 3.87
N THR A 290 2.46 -26.61 2.89
CA THR A 290 2.96 -27.98 2.68
C THR A 290 3.91 -28.38 3.81
N PHE A 291 4.79 -27.51 4.24
CA PHE A 291 5.69 -27.74 5.37
C PHE A 291 4.92 -28.04 6.65
N ILE A 292 3.94 -27.21 7.04
CA ILE A 292 3.23 -27.35 8.32
C ILE A 292 2.36 -28.64 8.35
N ARG A 293 1.76 -28.99 7.20
CA ARG A 293 1.02 -30.24 7.05
C ARG A 293 1.93 -31.45 7.23
N SER A 294 3.08 -31.45 6.54
CA SER A 294 4.07 -32.52 6.64
C SER A 294 4.61 -32.64 8.05
N LEU A 295 4.92 -31.51 8.71
CA LEU A 295 5.37 -31.48 10.08
C LEU A 295 4.34 -32.09 11.03
N GLY A 296 3.07 -31.68 10.94
CA GLY A 296 1.99 -32.21 11.75
C GLY A 296 1.79 -33.71 11.55
N SER A 297 1.81 -34.17 10.29
CA SER A 297 1.62 -35.58 9.95
C SER A 297 2.78 -36.46 10.43
N VAL A 298 4.03 -36.02 10.30
CA VAL A 298 5.20 -36.74 10.82
C VAL A 298 5.17 -36.81 12.36
N MET A 299 4.84 -35.69 13.02
CA MET A 299 4.69 -35.66 14.50
C MET A 299 3.57 -36.60 14.98
N GLY A 300 2.39 -36.51 14.37
CA GLY A 300 1.23 -37.33 14.76
C GLY A 300 1.42 -38.79 14.43
N GLY A 301 1.92 -39.11 13.23
CA GLY A 301 2.10 -40.51 12.77
C GLY A 301 3.19 -41.28 13.50
N LYS A 302 4.28 -40.60 13.91
CA LYS A 302 5.40 -41.24 14.61
C LYS A 302 5.39 -41.00 16.12
N GLY A 303 4.56 -40.09 16.64
CA GLY A 303 4.53 -39.73 18.06
C GLY A 303 5.84 -39.07 18.54
N ILE A 304 6.54 -38.34 17.67
CA ILE A 304 7.84 -37.74 17.94
C ILE A 304 7.74 -36.22 18.15
N ALA A 305 8.72 -35.68 18.88
CA ALA A 305 8.82 -34.24 19.11
C ALA A 305 9.12 -33.46 17.81
N ILE A 306 8.76 -32.19 17.78
CA ILE A 306 8.93 -31.29 16.63
C ILE A 306 10.38 -31.24 16.10
N THR A 307 11.37 -31.34 16.99
CA THR A 307 12.80 -31.37 16.65
C THR A 307 13.18 -32.56 15.79
N GLN A 308 12.64 -33.75 16.11
CA GLN A 308 12.89 -34.97 15.35
C GLN A 308 12.06 -34.98 14.06
N ALA A 309 10.83 -34.49 14.13
CA ALA A 309 9.93 -34.45 12.96
C ALA A 309 10.51 -33.60 11.82
N ILE A 310 11.18 -32.48 12.12
CA ILE A 310 11.82 -31.63 11.10
C ILE A 310 12.87 -32.39 10.27
N TYR A 311 13.58 -33.34 10.87
CA TYR A 311 14.57 -34.15 10.14
C TYR A 311 13.91 -35.05 9.08
N ASP A 312 12.75 -35.60 9.41
CA ASP A 312 12.05 -36.58 8.59
C ASP A 312 11.14 -35.99 7.49
N ILE A 313 11.05 -34.66 7.42
CA ILE A 313 10.24 -34.00 6.38
C ILE A 313 10.94 -34.07 5.02
N ASP A 314 10.18 -34.43 3.98
CA ASP A 314 10.65 -34.33 2.60
C ASP A 314 10.78 -32.84 2.18
N ARG A 315 11.99 -32.44 1.83
CA ARG A 315 12.35 -31.05 1.51
C ARG A 315 12.36 -30.74 0.03
N LYS A 316 12.14 -31.76 -0.84
CA LYS A 316 12.26 -31.63 -2.30
C LYS A 316 11.26 -30.62 -2.92
N SER A 317 10.16 -30.36 -2.22
CA SER A 317 9.10 -29.45 -2.69
C SER A 317 9.05 -28.13 -1.91
N LEU A 318 10.10 -27.80 -1.13
CA LEU A 318 10.12 -26.69 -0.16
C LEU A 318 11.30 -25.73 -0.41
N ASP A 319 11.62 -25.46 -1.68
CA ASP A 319 12.84 -24.75 -2.09
C ASP A 319 13.03 -23.41 -1.38
N ALA A 320 11.97 -22.60 -1.28
CA ALA A 320 12.07 -21.25 -0.71
C ALA A 320 12.21 -21.22 0.83
N ILE A 321 11.65 -22.22 1.51
CA ILE A 321 11.70 -22.29 2.98
C ILE A 321 12.80 -23.23 3.50
N CYS A 322 13.35 -24.10 2.64
CA CYS A 322 14.36 -25.10 2.99
C CYS A 322 15.56 -24.51 3.77
N PRO A 323 16.16 -23.37 3.37
CA PRO A 323 17.29 -22.79 4.11
C PRO A 323 16.93 -22.40 5.56
N LEU A 324 15.67 -21.98 5.79
CA LEU A 324 15.19 -21.65 7.14
C LEU A 324 14.95 -22.91 7.96
N ILE A 325 14.42 -23.98 7.34
CA ILE A 325 14.23 -25.28 7.98
C ILE A 325 15.58 -25.88 8.42
N ASP A 326 16.58 -25.86 7.54
CA ASP A 326 17.93 -26.38 7.81
C ASP A 326 18.63 -25.62 8.94
N ALA A 327 18.53 -24.29 8.91
CA ALA A 327 19.06 -23.45 9.97
C ALA A 327 18.35 -23.70 11.32
N THR A 328 17.05 -23.97 11.29
CA THR A 328 16.23 -24.28 12.47
C THR A 328 16.60 -25.65 13.04
N TYR A 329 16.67 -26.67 12.18
CA TYR A 329 17.10 -27.99 12.57
C TYR A 329 18.49 -28.00 13.21
N SER A 330 19.47 -27.34 12.58
CA SER A 330 20.82 -27.24 13.12
C SER A 330 20.87 -26.60 14.51
N LYS A 331 20.09 -25.53 14.74
CA LYS A 331 20.00 -24.84 16.04
C LYS A 331 19.33 -25.71 17.10
N LEU A 332 18.25 -26.42 16.75
CA LEU A 332 17.56 -27.35 17.66
C LEU A 332 18.45 -28.53 18.03
N ASN A 333 19.19 -29.09 17.06
CA ASN A 333 20.12 -30.20 17.31
C ASN A 333 21.31 -29.81 18.22
N LEU A 334 21.68 -28.52 18.23
CA LEU A 334 22.67 -27.98 19.19
C LEU A 334 22.08 -27.76 20.59
N GLY A 335 20.82 -28.13 20.84
CA GLY A 335 20.19 -27.99 22.16
C GLY A 335 19.81 -26.55 22.54
N LEU A 336 19.74 -25.63 21.57
CA LEU A 336 19.30 -24.26 21.85
C LEU A 336 17.81 -24.24 22.23
N ASN A 337 17.42 -23.26 23.05
CA ASN A 337 16.04 -23.11 23.52
C ASN A 337 15.05 -23.05 22.34
N GLU A 338 14.10 -24.00 22.34
CA GLU A 338 13.13 -24.19 21.26
C GLU A 338 12.34 -22.91 20.95
N ASN A 339 11.86 -22.21 21.97
CA ASN A 339 11.11 -20.97 21.79
C ASN A 339 11.94 -19.87 21.09
N MET A 340 13.24 -19.80 21.42
CA MET A 340 14.15 -18.83 20.80
C MET A 340 14.43 -19.20 19.34
N VAL A 341 14.58 -20.49 19.05
CA VAL A 341 14.85 -20.98 17.69
C VAL A 341 13.64 -20.73 16.77
N TRP A 342 12.43 -21.06 17.23
CA TRP A 342 11.21 -20.79 16.47
C TRP A 342 10.92 -19.30 16.29
N ALA A 343 11.14 -18.51 17.32
CA ALA A 343 11.00 -17.06 17.21
C ALA A 343 11.98 -16.47 16.18
N ARG A 344 13.17 -17.08 16.03
CA ARG A 344 14.14 -16.70 15.00
C ARG A 344 13.72 -17.17 13.61
N PHE A 345 13.22 -18.39 13.47
CA PHE A 345 12.64 -18.91 12.22
C PHE A 345 11.53 -17.97 11.71
N ILE A 346 10.58 -17.63 12.58
CA ILE A 346 9.48 -16.71 12.27
C ILE A 346 10.03 -15.34 11.84
N GLY A 347 10.98 -14.77 12.59
CA GLY A 347 11.56 -13.47 12.27
C GLY A 347 12.32 -13.45 10.94
N GLU A 348 13.18 -14.46 10.72
CA GLU A 348 13.98 -14.61 9.50
C GLU A 348 13.09 -14.91 8.25
N SER A 349 11.88 -15.48 8.44
CA SER A 349 10.92 -15.69 7.35
C SER A 349 10.43 -14.39 6.72
N GLY A 350 10.34 -13.30 7.52
CA GLY A 350 9.80 -12.01 7.11
C GLY A 350 8.28 -11.98 6.95
N SER A 351 7.61 -13.14 6.92
CA SER A 351 6.20 -13.30 6.59
C SER A 351 5.25 -13.13 7.78
N ASN A 352 4.18 -12.36 7.59
CA ASN A 352 3.10 -12.25 8.56
C ASN A 352 2.25 -13.53 8.65
N TYR A 353 2.08 -14.27 7.55
CA TYR A 353 1.34 -15.54 7.57
C TYR A 353 2.10 -16.60 8.33
N ILE A 354 3.39 -16.77 8.05
CA ILE A 354 4.25 -17.71 8.80
C ILE A 354 4.28 -17.35 10.28
N TYR A 355 4.36 -16.05 10.62
CA TYR A 355 4.30 -15.58 12.00
C TYR A 355 3.02 -16.06 12.70
N LYS A 356 1.86 -15.81 12.11
CA LYS A 356 0.58 -16.14 12.72
C LYS A 356 0.31 -17.65 12.75
N TYR A 357 0.47 -18.33 11.64
CA TYR A 357 0.16 -19.76 11.52
C TYR A 357 1.13 -20.67 12.27
N MET A 358 2.42 -20.32 12.31
CA MET A 358 3.38 -21.07 13.12
C MET A 358 3.10 -20.93 14.63
N ASN A 359 2.70 -19.74 15.09
CA ASN A 359 2.29 -19.56 16.48
C ASN A 359 1.02 -20.36 16.79
N ILE A 360 0.00 -20.35 15.91
CA ILE A 360 -1.22 -21.17 16.07
C ILE A 360 -0.85 -22.65 16.22
N PHE A 361 -0.02 -23.17 15.31
CA PHE A 361 0.41 -24.56 15.35
C PHE A 361 1.14 -24.91 16.66
N ARG A 362 2.15 -24.12 17.05
CA ARG A 362 2.94 -24.37 18.25
C ARG A 362 2.12 -24.30 19.52
N ASP A 363 1.24 -23.32 19.64
CA ASP A 363 0.40 -23.16 20.83
C ASP A 363 -0.57 -24.32 20.99
N ALA A 364 -1.23 -24.75 19.90
CA ALA A 364 -2.17 -25.85 19.95
C ALA A 364 -1.47 -27.20 20.24
N VAL A 365 -0.27 -27.41 19.69
CA VAL A 365 0.56 -28.61 20.02
C VAL A 365 1.03 -28.56 21.47
N ALA A 366 1.43 -27.40 21.98
CA ALA A 366 1.87 -27.23 23.38
C ALA A 366 0.74 -27.51 24.39
N LEU A 367 -0.52 -27.28 24.01
CA LEU A 367 -1.70 -27.63 24.81
C LEU A 367 -2.06 -29.13 24.75
N GLY A 368 -1.33 -29.93 23.96
CA GLY A 368 -1.55 -31.38 23.83
C GLY A 368 -2.48 -31.78 22.68
N GLY A 369 -2.80 -30.87 21.77
CA GLY A 369 -3.64 -31.17 20.62
C GLY A 369 -2.97 -32.12 19.62
N SER A 370 -3.78 -32.79 18.78
CA SER A 370 -3.29 -33.72 17.77
C SER A 370 -2.51 -32.98 16.67
N PRO A 371 -1.17 -33.19 16.53
CA PRO A 371 -0.36 -32.44 15.58
C PRO A 371 -0.82 -32.61 14.13
N ASP A 372 -1.31 -33.80 13.75
CA ASP A 372 -1.80 -34.06 12.40
C ASP A 372 -3.07 -33.25 12.10
N ARG A 373 -4.06 -33.24 13.01
CA ARG A 373 -5.29 -32.43 12.85
C ARG A 373 -4.97 -30.94 12.85
N ILE A 374 -4.11 -30.49 13.77
CA ILE A 374 -3.68 -29.07 13.83
C ILE A 374 -2.98 -28.68 12.53
N GLY A 375 -2.05 -29.52 12.06
CA GLY A 375 -1.35 -29.32 10.78
C GLY A 375 -2.32 -29.20 9.60
N GLN A 376 -3.38 -30.00 9.56
CA GLN A 376 -4.41 -29.95 8.53
C GLN A 376 -5.25 -28.66 8.61
N ILE A 377 -5.68 -28.25 9.80
CA ILE A 377 -6.45 -27.02 10.03
C ILE A 377 -5.64 -25.78 9.58
N VAL A 378 -4.39 -25.70 10.01
CA VAL A 378 -3.47 -24.60 9.68
C VAL A 378 -3.14 -24.58 8.19
N HIS A 379 -2.78 -25.76 7.63
CA HIS A 379 -2.52 -25.93 6.19
C HIS A 379 -3.67 -25.39 5.35
N THR A 380 -4.89 -25.88 5.59
CA THR A 380 -6.05 -25.50 4.77
C THR A 380 -6.36 -24.01 4.87
N SER A 381 -6.30 -23.44 6.09
CA SER A 381 -6.55 -22.01 6.29
C SER A 381 -5.49 -21.13 5.63
N MET A 382 -4.21 -21.50 5.72
CA MET A 382 -3.13 -20.73 5.12
C MET A 382 -3.10 -20.89 3.59
N LEU A 383 -3.27 -22.10 3.07
CA LEU A 383 -3.28 -22.36 1.63
C LEU A 383 -4.34 -21.49 0.93
N GLU A 384 -5.53 -21.44 1.50
CA GLU A 384 -6.60 -20.60 0.95
C GLU A 384 -6.22 -19.11 0.91
N GLN A 385 -5.62 -18.58 1.99
CA GLN A 385 -5.15 -17.20 2.01
C GLN A 385 -4.03 -16.95 0.99
N VAL A 386 -3.12 -17.90 0.82
CA VAL A 386 -2.04 -17.82 -0.18
C VAL A 386 -2.61 -17.77 -1.60
N LEU A 387 -3.56 -18.65 -1.93
CA LEU A 387 -4.21 -18.66 -3.24
C LEU A 387 -4.98 -17.36 -3.52
N LEU A 388 -5.68 -16.83 -2.53
CA LEU A 388 -6.36 -15.54 -2.65
C LEU A 388 -5.37 -14.38 -2.83
N ARG A 389 -4.22 -14.42 -2.17
CA ARG A 389 -3.14 -13.45 -2.36
C ARG A 389 -2.54 -13.54 -3.77
N GLU A 390 -2.33 -14.74 -4.31
CA GLU A 390 -1.89 -14.93 -5.70
C GLU A 390 -2.91 -14.33 -6.69
N LYS A 391 -4.20 -14.60 -6.50
CA LYS A 391 -5.27 -14.01 -7.34
C LYS A 391 -5.25 -12.48 -7.28
N ARG A 392 -5.10 -11.90 -6.09
CA ARG A 392 -4.94 -10.45 -5.92
C ARG A 392 -3.70 -9.93 -6.64
N HIS A 393 -2.57 -10.62 -6.53
CA HIS A 393 -1.32 -10.23 -7.19
C HIS A 393 -1.47 -10.21 -8.71
N MET A 394 -2.16 -11.19 -9.32
CA MET A 394 -2.44 -11.19 -10.76
C MET A 394 -3.24 -9.96 -11.19
N ILE A 395 -4.28 -9.57 -10.43
CA ILE A 395 -5.07 -8.36 -10.72
C ILE A 395 -4.20 -7.11 -10.58
N ALA A 396 -3.39 -7.03 -9.53
CA ALA A 396 -2.49 -5.91 -9.29
C ALA A 396 -1.44 -5.78 -10.40
N MET A 397 -0.87 -6.89 -10.86
CA MET A 397 0.09 -6.88 -11.98
C MET A 397 -0.57 -6.43 -13.28
N GLY A 398 -1.81 -6.84 -13.55
CA GLY A 398 -2.58 -6.34 -14.70
C GLY A 398 -2.74 -4.81 -14.68
N PHE A 399 -3.06 -4.25 -13.53
CA PHE A 399 -3.13 -2.79 -13.36
C PHE A 399 -1.77 -2.11 -13.54
N VAL A 400 -0.70 -2.62 -12.92
CA VAL A 400 0.65 -2.05 -13.01
C VAL A 400 1.18 -2.09 -14.45
N THR A 401 0.93 -3.18 -15.17
CA THR A 401 1.31 -3.33 -16.59
C THR A 401 0.65 -2.26 -17.47
N LEU A 402 -0.56 -1.82 -17.13
CA LEU A 402 -1.24 -0.74 -17.83
C LEU A 402 -0.82 0.65 -17.33
N LEU A 403 -0.58 0.80 -16.03
CA LEU A 403 -0.24 2.07 -15.38
C LEU A 403 1.03 2.71 -15.96
N VAL A 404 2.10 1.93 -16.13
CA VAL A 404 3.40 2.46 -16.58
C VAL A 404 3.34 3.00 -18.02
N PRO A 405 2.82 2.27 -19.04
CA PRO A 405 2.68 2.82 -20.39
C PRO A 405 1.73 4.00 -20.46
N MET A 406 0.61 3.97 -19.71
CA MET A 406 -0.34 5.08 -19.69
C MET A 406 0.26 6.33 -19.06
N HIS A 407 1.06 6.19 -17.99
CA HIS A 407 1.81 7.28 -17.42
C HIS A 407 2.80 7.88 -18.43
N ALA A 408 3.56 7.02 -19.11
CA ALA A 408 4.48 7.46 -20.16
C ALA A 408 3.74 8.21 -21.27
N ALA A 409 2.61 7.69 -21.74
CA ALA A 409 1.80 8.33 -22.78
C ALA A 409 1.27 9.72 -22.36
N MET A 410 0.74 9.84 -21.13
CA MET A 410 0.26 11.14 -20.63
C MET A 410 1.37 12.19 -20.62
N ILE A 411 2.55 11.83 -20.09
CA ILE A 411 3.69 12.76 -20.04
C ILE A 411 4.22 13.05 -21.44
N ALA A 412 4.30 12.03 -22.31
CA ALA A 412 4.76 12.21 -23.68
C ALA A 412 3.89 13.18 -24.47
N ILE A 413 2.55 13.04 -24.39
CA ILE A 413 1.61 13.94 -25.05
C ILE A 413 1.77 15.37 -24.52
N LEU A 414 1.83 15.54 -23.19
CA LEU A 414 1.99 16.85 -22.56
C LEU A 414 3.31 17.51 -22.97
N MET A 415 4.43 16.80 -22.90
CA MET A 415 5.75 17.30 -23.25
C MET A 415 5.91 17.56 -24.76
N PHE A 416 5.35 16.69 -25.59
CA PHE A 416 5.38 16.85 -27.04
C PHE A 416 4.69 18.14 -27.48
N LEU A 417 3.45 18.37 -26.98
CA LEU A 417 2.72 19.59 -27.29
C LEU A 417 3.38 20.85 -26.72
N PHE A 418 3.86 20.78 -25.47
CA PHE A 418 4.62 21.87 -24.89
C PHE A 418 5.85 22.22 -25.75
N SER A 419 6.61 21.22 -26.19
CA SER A 419 7.81 21.41 -27.01
C SER A 419 7.49 22.00 -28.38
N ILE A 420 6.39 21.58 -29.03
CA ILE A 420 5.93 22.19 -30.27
C ILE A 420 5.62 23.68 -30.06
N MET A 421 4.84 24.01 -29.02
CA MET A 421 4.47 25.38 -28.73
C MET A 421 5.69 26.27 -28.47
N LEU A 422 6.65 25.75 -27.71
CA LEU A 422 7.89 26.44 -27.44
C LEU A 422 8.73 26.69 -28.71
N THR A 423 8.82 25.67 -29.58
CA THR A 423 9.55 25.76 -30.85
C THR A 423 8.86 26.76 -31.80
N MET A 424 7.52 26.71 -31.89
CA MET A 424 6.73 27.67 -32.69
C MET A 424 6.89 29.10 -32.17
N SER A 425 6.80 29.32 -30.86
CA SER A 425 7.01 30.65 -30.27
C SER A 425 8.39 31.22 -30.61
N LYS A 426 9.46 30.42 -30.46
CA LYS A 426 10.82 30.84 -30.80
C LYS A 426 10.98 31.14 -32.31
N ALA A 427 10.40 30.33 -33.17
CA ALA A 427 10.42 30.56 -34.61
C ALA A 427 9.71 31.86 -35.00
N ILE A 428 8.53 32.14 -34.41
CA ILE A 428 7.79 33.36 -34.67
C ILE A 428 8.53 34.60 -34.17
N ILE A 429 9.14 34.56 -32.98
CA ILE A 429 9.97 35.67 -32.44
C ILE A 429 11.13 35.92 -33.40
N ALA A 430 11.85 34.92 -33.90
CA ALA A 430 12.95 35.07 -34.82
C ALA A 430 12.51 35.70 -36.16
N VAL A 431 11.32 35.33 -36.69
CA VAL A 431 10.73 35.93 -37.87
C VAL A 431 10.35 37.40 -37.63
N MET A 432 9.76 37.71 -36.47
CA MET A 432 9.40 39.10 -36.09
C MET A 432 10.62 40.01 -35.93
N GLU A 433 11.71 39.53 -35.34
CA GLU A 433 12.97 40.25 -35.24
C GLU A 433 13.55 40.57 -36.63
N THR A 434 13.49 39.58 -37.54
CA THR A 434 13.96 39.78 -38.94
C THR A 434 13.09 40.75 -39.70
N LEU A 435 11.75 40.70 -39.51
CA LEU A 435 10.82 41.63 -40.14
C LEU A 435 10.88 43.04 -39.52
N GLY A 436 11.09 43.13 -38.18
CA GLY A 436 11.24 44.43 -37.46
C GLY A 436 12.45 45.22 -37.91
N SER A 437 13.53 44.59 -38.34
CA SER A 437 14.71 45.24 -38.90
C SER A 437 14.46 45.83 -40.31
N ASN A 438 13.40 45.40 -41.04
CA ASN A 438 13.04 45.81 -42.39
C ASN A 438 11.69 46.57 -42.44
N GLN A 439 11.32 47.30 -41.38
CA GLN A 439 10.00 47.95 -41.22
C GLN A 439 9.68 49.00 -42.28
N ALA A 440 10.65 49.49 -43.05
CA ALA A 440 10.44 50.44 -44.15
C ALA A 440 9.83 49.82 -45.41
N ALA A 441 9.89 48.50 -45.58
CA ALA A 441 9.36 47.81 -46.77
C ALA A 441 7.93 47.27 -46.60
N LEU A 442 7.39 47.24 -45.40
CA LEU A 442 6.14 46.51 -45.06
C LEU A 442 4.91 47.40 -44.89
N SER A 443 5.02 48.71 -44.99
CA SER A 443 3.90 49.66 -44.80
C SER A 443 2.88 49.71 -45.96
N SER A 444 3.05 48.91 -47.01
CA SER A 444 2.25 49.05 -48.24
C SER A 444 1.30 47.87 -48.54
N THR A 445 1.17 46.83 -47.68
CA THR A 445 0.32 45.67 -48.05
C THR A 445 -0.67 45.29 -46.94
N SER A 446 -1.93 45.63 -47.15
CA SER A 446 -3.08 45.40 -46.26
C SER A 446 -3.38 43.91 -45.96
N SER A 447 -2.78 42.95 -46.65
CA SER A 447 -2.93 41.52 -46.43
C SER A 447 -2.10 40.99 -45.25
N ILE A 448 -1.16 41.74 -44.74
CA ILE A 448 -0.22 41.37 -43.66
C ILE A 448 -0.86 41.59 -42.26
N GLY A 449 -1.87 42.45 -42.13
CA GLY A 449 -2.55 42.71 -40.86
C GLY A 449 -3.23 41.49 -40.23
N GLY A 450 -3.79 40.60 -41.06
CA GLY A 450 -4.38 39.34 -40.58
C GLY A 450 -3.36 38.28 -40.17
N MET A 451 -2.24 38.20 -40.89
CA MET A 451 -1.10 37.34 -40.47
C MET A 451 -0.40 37.86 -39.22
N ALA A 452 -0.24 39.18 -39.10
CA ALA A 452 0.38 39.79 -37.92
C ALA A 452 -0.45 39.59 -36.64
N SER A 453 -1.79 39.57 -36.71
CA SER A 453 -2.64 39.29 -35.57
C SER A 453 -2.52 37.82 -35.10
N GLY A 454 -2.41 36.87 -36.01
CA GLY A 454 -2.15 35.45 -35.68
C GLY A 454 -0.74 35.22 -35.15
N MET A 455 0.26 35.95 -35.64
CA MET A 455 1.65 35.86 -35.15
C MET A 455 1.79 36.49 -33.77
N ASN A 456 1.06 37.56 -33.43
CA ASN A 456 1.09 38.20 -32.11
C ASN A 456 0.60 37.25 -30.97
N MET A 457 -0.20 36.23 -31.27
CA MET A 457 -0.65 35.23 -30.32
C MET A 457 0.52 34.46 -29.66
N PHE A 458 1.57 34.14 -30.42
CA PHE A 458 2.69 33.34 -29.95
C PHE A 458 3.90 34.18 -29.50
N VAL A 459 3.94 35.49 -29.81
CA VAL A 459 5.03 36.39 -29.43
C VAL A 459 5.05 36.60 -27.92
N ASN A 460 3.89 36.66 -27.28
CA ASN A 460 3.73 36.86 -25.84
C ASN A 460 3.63 35.55 -25.06
N PHE A 461 4.15 34.44 -25.60
CA PHE A 461 4.12 33.15 -24.91
C PHE A 461 4.94 33.20 -23.60
N PRO A 462 4.31 32.99 -22.43
CA PRO A 462 5.00 33.11 -21.13
C PRO A 462 5.82 31.85 -20.83
N GLU A 463 6.97 31.70 -21.50
CA GLU A 463 7.81 30.51 -21.47
C GLU A 463 8.12 30.02 -20.04
N GLY A 464 8.54 30.91 -19.14
CA GLY A 464 8.90 30.54 -17.77
C GLY A 464 7.70 30.03 -16.95
N MET A 465 6.53 30.66 -17.12
CA MET A 465 5.30 30.26 -16.44
C MET A 465 4.78 28.92 -16.97
N MET A 466 4.86 28.71 -18.27
CA MET A 466 4.44 27.45 -18.92
C MET A 466 5.37 26.30 -18.59
N THR A 467 6.68 26.53 -18.56
CA THR A 467 7.64 25.51 -18.11
C THR A 467 7.35 25.09 -16.68
N THR A 468 7.11 26.04 -15.78
CA THR A 468 6.74 25.77 -14.39
C THR A 468 5.42 24.98 -14.31
N TYR A 469 4.42 25.37 -15.11
CA TYR A 469 3.15 24.67 -15.20
C TYR A 469 3.32 23.20 -15.57
N VAL A 470 4.04 22.93 -16.65
CA VAL A 470 4.27 21.56 -17.14
C VAL A 470 5.01 20.70 -16.11
N VAL A 471 6.05 21.24 -15.46
CA VAL A 471 6.79 20.55 -14.41
C VAL A 471 5.88 20.20 -13.22
N ILE A 472 5.01 21.11 -12.79
CA ILE A 472 4.06 20.86 -11.70
C ILE A 472 3.07 19.76 -12.09
N ILE A 473 2.49 19.82 -13.30
CA ILE A 473 1.55 18.80 -13.77
C ILE A 473 2.21 17.42 -13.84
N ILE A 474 3.41 17.32 -14.43
CA ILE A 474 4.17 16.07 -14.47
C ILE A 474 4.41 15.53 -13.05
N THR A 475 4.80 16.40 -12.12
CA THR A 475 5.02 16.02 -10.72
C THR A 475 3.74 15.49 -10.07
N LEU A 476 2.60 16.18 -10.24
CA LEU A 476 1.30 15.75 -9.71
C LEU A 476 0.85 14.40 -10.28
N LEU A 477 0.96 14.22 -11.59
CA LEU A 477 0.63 12.95 -12.27
C LEU A 477 1.55 11.82 -11.80
N THR A 478 2.85 12.10 -11.65
CA THR A 478 3.83 11.10 -11.18
C THR A 478 3.55 10.67 -9.75
N ILE A 479 3.33 11.61 -8.83
CA ILE A 479 3.00 11.31 -7.43
C ILE A 479 1.69 10.52 -7.34
N SER A 480 0.66 10.93 -8.08
CA SER A 480 -0.63 10.24 -8.10
C SER A 480 -0.49 8.79 -8.57
N ASN A 481 0.28 8.55 -9.62
CA ASN A 481 0.50 7.21 -10.16
C ASN A 481 1.39 6.34 -9.25
N ILE A 482 2.37 6.93 -8.54
CA ILE A 482 3.16 6.23 -7.51
C ILE A 482 2.24 5.72 -6.40
N LEU A 483 1.36 6.58 -5.89
CA LEU A 483 0.41 6.22 -4.84
C LEU A 483 -0.59 5.17 -5.32
N ALA A 484 -1.13 5.32 -6.54
CA ALA A 484 -2.03 4.35 -7.15
C ALA A 484 -1.38 2.97 -7.30
N GLY A 485 -0.17 2.92 -7.86
CA GLY A 485 0.61 1.69 -7.99
C GLY A 485 0.83 1.00 -6.64
N LYS A 486 1.21 1.78 -5.61
CA LYS A 486 1.38 1.27 -4.25
C LYS A 486 0.09 0.72 -3.65
N ILE A 487 -1.04 1.44 -3.80
CA ILE A 487 -2.35 1.03 -3.26
C ILE A 487 -2.78 -0.30 -3.89
N VAL A 488 -2.68 -0.43 -5.20
CA VAL A 488 -3.14 -1.62 -5.93
C VAL A 488 -2.21 -2.81 -5.69
N TYR A 489 -0.90 -2.62 -5.84
CA TYR A 489 0.08 -3.68 -5.64
C TYR A 489 0.05 -4.21 -4.20
N GLY A 490 -0.19 -3.33 -3.23
CA GLY A 490 -0.13 -3.68 -1.81
C GLY A 490 1.32 -3.85 -1.32
N GLY A 491 1.56 -4.84 -0.48
CA GLY A 491 2.88 -5.11 0.09
C GLY A 491 3.33 -4.07 1.12
N ASP A 492 4.60 -4.13 1.50
CA ASP A 492 5.17 -3.20 2.48
C ASP A 492 5.43 -1.80 1.87
N ARG A 493 5.72 -0.82 2.72
CA ARG A 493 6.05 0.57 2.33
C ARG A 493 7.22 0.66 1.34
N TYR A 494 8.11 -0.31 1.34
CA TYR A 494 9.30 -0.35 0.48
C TYR A 494 8.98 -0.45 -1.02
N ILE A 495 7.84 -1.02 -1.38
CA ILE A 495 7.34 -1.08 -2.77
C ILE A 495 7.07 0.34 -3.32
N THR A 496 6.80 1.32 -2.46
CA THR A 496 6.66 2.72 -2.88
C THR A 496 7.93 3.23 -3.57
N TYR A 497 9.10 2.84 -3.08
CA TYR A 497 10.39 3.24 -3.68
C TYR A 497 10.58 2.66 -5.09
N LEU A 498 10.07 1.45 -5.34
CA LEU A 498 10.09 0.86 -6.66
C LEU A 498 9.25 1.67 -7.66
N PHE A 499 7.99 1.98 -7.31
CA PHE A 499 7.13 2.80 -8.17
C PHE A 499 7.70 4.21 -8.33
N THR A 500 8.24 4.80 -7.27
CA THR A 500 8.92 6.12 -7.37
C THR A 500 10.07 6.04 -8.36
N SER A 501 10.94 5.06 -8.25
CA SER A 501 12.07 4.91 -9.15
C SER A 501 11.63 4.77 -10.61
N ILE A 502 10.75 3.82 -10.91
CA ILE A 502 10.31 3.55 -12.29
C ILE A 502 9.62 4.77 -12.89
N LEU A 503 8.62 5.34 -12.21
CA LEU A 503 7.80 6.41 -12.77
C LEU A 503 8.56 7.75 -12.87
N THR A 504 9.45 8.07 -11.93
CA THR A 504 10.26 9.29 -12.04
C THR A 504 11.32 9.17 -13.14
N ILE A 505 11.95 8.00 -13.33
CA ILE A 505 12.89 7.78 -14.44
C ILE A 505 12.16 7.93 -15.78
N VAL A 506 10.99 7.32 -15.93
CA VAL A 506 10.17 7.44 -17.15
C VAL A 506 9.79 8.90 -17.42
N SER A 507 9.32 9.62 -16.38
CA SER A 507 8.98 11.04 -16.50
C SER A 507 10.19 11.89 -16.94
N GLY A 508 11.35 11.65 -16.33
CA GLY A 508 12.56 12.40 -16.61
C GLY A 508 13.12 12.11 -18.02
N LEU A 509 13.10 10.84 -18.45
CA LEU A 509 13.50 10.46 -19.81
C LEU A 509 12.63 11.13 -20.87
N ILE A 510 11.30 11.08 -20.70
CA ILE A 510 10.37 11.70 -21.64
C ILE A 510 10.56 13.22 -21.66
N TYR A 511 10.77 13.86 -20.50
CA TYR A 511 11.03 15.29 -20.39
C TYR A 511 12.26 15.71 -21.22
N ILE A 512 13.32 14.90 -21.25
CA ILE A 512 14.56 15.20 -22.00
C ILE A 512 14.40 14.82 -23.48
N ILE A 513 13.76 13.70 -23.80
CA ILE A 513 13.70 13.18 -25.17
C ILE A 513 12.67 13.93 -26.01
N ALA A 514 11.53 14.33 -25.44
CA ALA A 514 10.46 14.95 -26.21
C ALA A 514 10.90 16.24 -26.96
N PRO A 515 11.62 17.20 -26.36
CA PRO A 515 12.11 18.36 -27.10
C PRO A 515 13.08 18.01 -28.25
N ILE A 516 13.91 16.98 -28.08
CA ILE A 516 14.85 16.51 -29.11
C ILE A 516 14.08 15.95 -30.30
N VAL A 517 13.09 15.09 -30.02
CA VAL A 517 12.23 14.50 -31.06
C VAL A 517 11.47 15.60 -31.83
N VAL A 518 10.88 16.55 -31.12
CA VAL A 518 10.17 17.68 -31.75
C VAL A 518 11.11 18.50 -32.61
N GLY A 519 12.33 18.79 -32.15
CA GLY A 519 13.34 19.50 -32.93
C GLY A 519 13.76 18.79 -34.21
N MET A 520 13.74 17.44 -34.23
CA MET A 520 14.02 16.66 -35.43
C MET A 520 12.90 16.73 -36.49
N PHE A 521 11.62 16.76 -36.04
CA PHE A 521 10.47 16.78 -36.94
C PHE A 521 10.06 18.19 -37.39
N PHE A 522 10.24 19.20 -36.53
CA PHE A 522 9.84 20.58 -36.76
C PHE A 522 11.07 21.49 -36.91
N ASN A 523 11.95 21.20 -37.88
CA ASN A 523 13.00 22.11 -38.31
C ASN A 523 12.37 23.26 -39.11
N PHE A 524 12.02 24.35 -38.43
CA PHE A 524 11.65 25.58 -39.13
C PHE A 524 12.92 26.15 -39.78
N PRO A 525 12.91 26.44 -41.09
CA PRO A 525 14.07 27.06 -41.73
C PRO A 525 14.36 28.39 -41.02
N THR A 526 15.52 28.52 -40.42
CA THR A 526 16.01 29.83 -40.02
C THR A 526 16.25 30.62 -41.30
N PHE A 527 15.45 31.64 -41.55
CA PHE A 527 15.68 32.61 -42.60
C PHE A 527 16.96 33.36 -42.19
N THR A 528 18.12 32.78 -42.46
CA THR A 528 19.38 33.53 -42.49
C THR A 528 19.25 34.43 -43.74
N GLY A 529 19.09 35.74 -43.51
CA GLY A 529 18.88 36.73 -44.55
C GLY A 529 19.97 36.68 -45.62
N VAL A 530 19.54 36.73 -46.84
CA VAL A 530 20.34 37.07 -48.01
C VAL A 530 20.59 38.58 -47.96
#